data_aa7a6986b960f490acb18b29432e49ca
#
_entry.id   aa7a6986b960f490acb18b29432e49ca
#
_cell.length_a   1.000
_cell.length_b   1.000
_cell.length_c   1.000
_cell.angle_alpha   90.00
_cell.angle_beta   90.00
_cell.angle_gamma   90.00
#
_symmetry.space_group_name_H-M   'P 1'
#
loop_
_entity.id
_entity.type
_entity.pdbx_description
1 polymer ?
#
loop_
_entity_poly.entity_id
_entity_poly.type
_entity_poly.pdbx_seq_one_letter_code
_entity_poly.pdbx_strand_id
1 'polypeptide(L)'
;RMEAFQSDMESLWRNVSVMGLHLSEDMTAILEKQTTDLSNLNGDADAVERLEEAMLEPLCQYIRQADCSGAFVVLNPSLVSADSSFSGLYVQRSNAAHTTSGLLLYRGMADIGRRHDVMPHRKWAQEFDLSEFPGFTRYLESASAPIERNCRTTPLLTLPNTSERAILLTVPMLGTDGTAY
;
A
#
# COMPACT_ATOMS: atom_id res chain seq x y z
N ARG A 1 9.97 -9.82 -28.16
CA ARG A 1 10.35 -9.61 -26.73
C ARG A 1 9.83 -8.28 -26.21
N MET A 2 9.94 -7.19 -26.97
CA MET A 2 9.48 -5.86 -26.53
C MET A 2 7.95 -5.78 -26.44
N GLU A 3 7.22 -6.34 -27.42
CA GLU A 3 5.75 -6.40 -27.42
C GLU A 3 5.19 -7.23 -26.26
N ALA A 4 5.84 -8.36 -25.92
CA ALA A 4 5.45 -9.16 -24.75
C ALA A 4 5.63 -8.39 -23.45
N PHE A 5 6.77 -7.71 -23.28
CA PHE A 5 7.03 -6.88 -22.12
C PHE A 5 6.03 -5.71 -21.99
N GLN A 6 5.71 -5.08 -23.12
CA GLN A 6 4.70 -4.01 -23.13
C GLN A 6 3.31 -4.53 -22.73
N SER A 7 2.90 -5.67 -23.26
CA SER A 7 1.63 -6.31 -22.90
C SER A 7 1.58 -6.69 -21.42
N ASP A 8 2.67 -7.22 -20.88
CA ASP A 8 2.76 -7.57 -19.46
C ASP A 8 2.66 -6.32 -18.57
N MET A 9 3.34 -5.25 -18.94
CA MET A 9 3.27 -3.97 -18.23
C MET A 9 1.86 -3.34 -18.30
N GLU A 10 1.20 -3.37 -19.44
CA GLU A 10 -0.17 -2.87 -19.58
C GLU A 10 -1.16 -3.67 -18.74
N SER A 11 -0.97 -4.99 -18.65
CA SER A 11 -1.77 -5.85 -17.77
C SER A 11 -1.56 -5.53 -16.30
N LEU A 12 -0.30 -5.36 -15.86
CA LEU A 12 0.02 -4.95 -14.50
C LEU A 12 -0.59 -3.59 -14.15
N TRP A 13 -0.49 -2.61 -15.04
CA TRP A 13 -1.09 -1.29 -14.87
C TRP A 13 -2.61 -1.36 -14.67
N ARG A 14 -3.28 -2.13 -15.51
CA ARG A 14 -4.73 -2.32 -15.40
C ARG A 14 -5.09 -2.95 -14.07
N ASN A 15 -4.36 -3.97 -13.66
CA ASN A 15 -4.60 -4.66 -12.39
C ASN A 15 -4.38 -3.72 -11.19
N VAL A 16 -3.32 -2.91 -11.21
CA VAL A 16 -3.04 -1.94 -10.13
C VAL A 16 -4.12 -0.87 -10.04
N SER A 17 -4.59 -0.35 -11.17
CA SER A 17 -5.67 0.66 -11.19
C SER A 17 -6.98 0.09 -10.65
N VAL A 18 -7.35 -1.12 -11.06
CA VAL A 18 -8.55 -1.81 -10.53
C VAL A 18 -8.41 -2.11 -9.04
N MET A 19 -7.24 -2.58 -8.62
CA MET A 19 -6.94 -2.82 -7.22
C MET A 19 -7.05 -1.53 -6.38
N GLY A 20 -6.48 -0.43 -6.87
CA GLY A 20 -6.57 0.87 -6.20
C GLY A 20 -8.00 1.36 -6.04
N LEU A 21 -8.84 1.15 -7.06
CA LEU A 21 -10.26 1.48 -7.00
C LEU A 21 -10.98 0.64 -5.93
N HIS A 22 -10.82 -0.67 -5.97
CA HIS A 22 -11.46 -1.56 -5.00
C HIS A 22 -10.97 -1.29 -3.57
N LEU A 23 -9.67 -1.08 -3.37
CA LEU A 23 -9.14 -0.71 -2.05
C LEU A 23 -9.70 0.62 -1.56
N SER A 24 -9.94 1.59 -2.45
CA SER A 24 -10.57 2.86 -2.09
C SER A 24 -12.03 2.66 -1.66
N GLU A 25 -12.78 1.81 -2.37
CA GLU A 25 -14.16 1.45 -2.03
C GLU A 25 -14.22 0.70 -0.69
N ASP A 26 -13.34 -0.30 -0.50
CA ASP A 26 -13.23 -1.05 0.75
C ASP A 26 -12.89 -0.12 1.93
N MET A 27 -11.93 0.78 1.75
CA MET A 27 -11.54 1.72 2.79
C MET A 27 -12.66 2.69 3.14
N THR A 28 -13.36 3.22 2.14
CA THR A 28 -14.54 4.08 2.36
C THR A 28 -15.60 3.34 3.17
N ALA A 29 -15.93 2.11 2.79
CA ALA A 29 -16.92 1.29 3.50
C ALA A 29 -16.49 0.96 4.95
N ILE A 30 -15.20 0.74 5.18
CA ILE A 30 -14.65 0.50 6.52
C ILE A 30 -14.78 1.76 7.38
N LEU A 31 -14.42 2.93 6.86
CA LEU A 31 -14.51 4.20 7.57
C LEU A 31 -15.96 4.55 7.90
N GLU A 32 -16.88 4.40 6.95
CA GLU A 32 -18.32 4.59 7.18
C GLU A 32 -18.85 3.66 8.27
N LYS A 33 -18.48 2.38 8.23
CA LYS A 33 -18.88 1.39 9.24
C LYS A 33 -18.34 1.72 10.64
N GLN A 34 -17.15 2.29 10.69
CA GLN A 34 -16.53 2.71 11.95
C GLN A 34 -17.01 4.09 12.44
N THR A 35 -17.90 4.74 11.68
CA THR A 35 -18.36 6.11 11.94
C THR A 35 -17.19 7.11 12.10
N THR A 36 -16.17 6.91 11.33
CA THR A 36 -14.94 7.71 11.34
C THR A 36 -14.64 8.22 9.93
N ASP A 37 -13.97 9.35 9.84
CA ASP A 37 -13.41 9.85 8.60
C ASP A 37 -11.87 9.95 8.72
N LEU A 38 -11.20 10.17 7.59
CA LEU A 38 -9.74 10.25 7.56
C LEU A 38 -9.17 11.36 8.44
N SER A 39 -9.88 12.49 8.55
CA SER A 39 -9.43 13.61 9.35
C SER A 39 -9.35 13.27 10.84
N ASN A 40 -10.15 12.29 11.27
CA ASN A 40 -10.19 11.82 12.65
C ASN A 40 -9.17 10.73 12.97
N LEU A 41 -8.51 10.15 11.96
CA LEU A 41 -7.47 9.14 12.18
C LEU A 41 -6.16 9.73 12.72
N ASN A 42 -5.94 11.02 12.52
CA ASN A 42 -4.68 11.65 12.91
C ASN A 42 -4.52 11.68 14.43
N GLY A 43 -3.55 10.92 14.93
CA GLY A 43 -3.30 10.77 16.37
C GLY A 43 -4.21 9.75 17.09
N ASP A 44 -5.12 9.08 16.38
CA ASP A 44 -5.93 7.98 16.93
C ASP A 44 -5.36 6.62 16.52
N ALA A 45 -4.47 6.09 17.34
CA ALA A 45 -3.81 4.81 17.10
C ALA A 45 -4.80 3.64 16.98
N ASP A 46 -5.85 3.65 17.78
CA ASP A 46 -6.86 2.58 17.77
C ASP A 46 -7.70 2.60 16.49
N ALA A 47 -8.01 3.79 15.97
CA ALA A 47 -8.71 3.93 14.71
C ALA A 47 -7.85 3.48 13.53
N VAL A 48 -6.57 3.84 13.52
CA VAL A 48 -5.61 3.38 12.51
C VAL A 48 -5.42 1.87 12.59
N GLU A 49 -5.31 1.29 13.80
CA GLU A 49 -5.20 -0.17 13.98
C GLU A 49 -6.40 -0.89 13.37
N ARG A 50 -7.61 -0.44 13.66
CA ARG A 50 -8.82 -1.04 13.09
C ARG A 50 -8.88 -0.95 11.57
N LEU A 51 -8.42 0.16 11.00
CA LEU A 51 -8.37 0.35 9.56
C LEU A 51 -7.33 -0.57 8.93
N GLU A 52 -6.10 -0.62 9.45
CA GLU A 52 -5.05 -1.50 8.97
C GLU A 52 -5.48 -2.98 9.06
N GLU A 53 -6.10 -3.39 10.16
CA GLU A 53 -6.59 -4.76 10.33
C GLU A 53 -7.64 -5.13 9.29
N ALA A 54 -8.60 -4.23 9.06
CA ALA A 54 -9.65 -4.46 8.06
C ALA A 54 -9.11 -4.48 6.62
N MET A 55 -8.02 -3.77 6.33
CA MET A 55 -7.41 -3.71 5.00
C MET A 55 -6.39 -4.81 4.74
N LEU A 56 -5.87 -5.49 5.77
CA LEU A 56 -4.78 -6.46 5.59
C LEU A 56 -5.21 -7.64 4.70
N GLU A 57 -6.36 -8.24 4.94
CA GLU A 57 -6.83 -9.39 4.13
C GLU A 57 -7.14 -9.01 2.68
N PRO A 58 -7.86 -7.90 2.36
CA PRO A 58 -7.98 -7.41 1.00
C PRO A 58 -6.62 -7.25 0.30
N LEU A 59 -5.65 -6.60 0.95
CA LEU A 59 -4.31 -6.41 0.40
C LEU A 59 -3.62 -7.74 0.11
N CYS A 60 -3.69 -8.71 1.03
CA CYS A 60 -3.14 -10.04 0.86
C CYS A 60 -3.79 -10.80 -0.31
N GLN A 61 -5.11 -10.67 -0.48
CA GLN A 61 -5.82 -11.28 -1.60
C GLN A 61 -5.37 -10.72 -2.94
N TYR A 62 -5.18 -9.40 -3.06
CA TYR A 62 -4.64 -8.78 -4.26
C TYR A 62 -3.25 -9.29 -4.61
N ILE A 63 -2.35 -9.43 -3.62
CA ILE A 63 -1.01 -9.99 -3.85
C ILE A 63 -1.11 -11.43 -4.36
N ARG A 64 -2.04 -12.23 -3.82
CA ARG A 64 -2.23 -13.63 -4.25
C ARG A 64 -2.77 -13.73 -5.68
N GLN A 65 -3.62 -12.80 -6.09
CA GLN A 65 -4.26 -12.76 -7.41
C GLN A 65 -3.42 -12.07 -8.48
N ALA A 66 -2.63 -11.08 -8.08
CA ALA A 66 -1.77 -10.33 -8.98
C ALA A 66 -0.40 -11.01 -9.15
N ASP A 67 0.20 -10.83 -10.31
CA ASP A 67 1.58 -11.26 -10.56
C ASP A 67 2.57 -10.18 -10.07
N CYS A 68 2.56 -9.94 -8.75
CA CYS A 68 3.42 -8.97 -8.10
C CYS A 68 4.15 -9.59 -6.89
N SER A 69 5.29 -9.03 -6.53
CA SER A 69 6.07 -9.49 -5.38
C SER A 69 5.52 -9.01 -4.04
N GLY A 70 4.73 -7.94 -4.03
CA GLY A 70 4.12 -7.38 -2.84
C GLY A 70 3.22 -6.19 -3.17
N ALA A 71 2.51 -5.70 -2.17
CA ALA A 71 1.68 -4.52 -2.27
C ALA A 71 1.76 -3.68 -0.99
N PHE A 72 1.49 -2.40 -1.13
CA PHE A 72 1.50 -1.47 -0.01
C PHE A 72 0.34 -0.47 -0.11
N VAL A 73 -0.05 0.01 1.05
CA VAL A 73 -0.95 1.15 1.23
C VAL A 73 -0.28 2.10 2.19
N VAL A 74 -0.15 3.36 1.81
CA VAL A 74 0.35 4.42 2.68
C VAL A 74 -0.80 5.33 3.02
N LEU A 75 -1.07 5.48 4.31
CA LEU A 75 -2.11 6.36 4.84
C LEU A 75 -1.49 7.70 5.23
N ASN A 76 -2.26 8.77 5.07
CA ASN A 76 -1.82 10.10 5.46
C ASN A 76 -1.55 10.27 6.96
N PRO A 77 -2.32 9.67 7.90
CA PRO A 77 -2.07 9.80 9.32
C PRO A 77 -0.72 9.20 9.74
N SER A 78 0.01 9.92 10.60
CA SER A 78 1.20 9.43 11.27
C SER A 78 0.91 9.20 12.75
N LEU A 79 1.38 8.10 13.30
CA LEU A 79 1.31 7.77 14.74
C LEU A 79 2.55 8.24 15.49
N VAL A 80 3.65 8.42 14.78
CA VAL A 80 4.93 8.90 15.32
C VAL A 80 5.14 10.34 14.85
N SER A 81 5.53 11.21 15.77
CA SER A 81 5.79 12.63 15.49
C SER A 81 7.07 12.83 14.68
N ALA A 82 7.10 12.31 13.47
CA ALA A 82 8.17 12.53 12.50
C ALA A 82 7.55 13.04 11.21
N ASP A 83 8.08 14.11 10.64
CA ASP A 83 7.55 14.78 9.46
C ASP A 83 7.49 13.90 8.19
N SER A 84 8.19 12.78 8.18
CA SER A 84 8.27 11.83 7.05
C SER A 84 7.66 10.45 7.35
N SER A 85 7.09 10.25 8.54
CA SER A 85 6.50 8.96 8.93
C SER A 85 5.01 8.91 8.61
N PHE A 86 4.57 7.80 8.04
CA PHE A 86 3.19 7.57 7.63
C PHE A 86 2.75 6.16 8.00
N SER A 87 1.54 6.05 8.51
CA SER A 87 0.91 4.76 8.78
C SER A 87 0.56 4.03 7.50
N GLY A 88 0.36 2.74 7.57
CA GLY A 88 -0.09 1.91 6.46
C GLY A 88 0.43 0.49 6.50
N LEU A 89 0.20 -0.22 5.43
CA LEU A 89 0.55 -1.63 5.29
C LEU A 89 1.53 -1.84 4.13
N TYR A 90 2.55 -2.65 4.35
CA TYR A 90 3.38 -3.22 3.29
C TYR A 90 3.55 -4.71 3.53
N VAL A 91 3.05 -5.49 2.60
CA VAL A 91 3.12 -6.94 2.59
C VAL A 91 3.87 -7.39 1.35
N GLN A 92 4.75 -8.36 1.51
CA GLN A 92 5.55 -8.90 0.42
C GLN A 92 5.61 -10.43 0.51
N ARG A 93 5.75 -11.08 -0.65
CA ARG A 93 6.03 -12.51 -0.71
C ARG A 93 7.36 -12.81 -0.05
N SER A 94 7.42 -13.88 0.73
CA SER A 94 8.68 -14.36 1.34
C SER A 94 9.72 -14.79 0.29
N ASN A 95 9.26 -15.14 -0.90
CA ASN A 95 10.08 -15.34 -2.09
C ASN A 95 9.36 -14.72 -3.30
N ALA A 96 9.91 -13.62 -3.80
CA ALA A 96 9.33 -12.87 -4.92
C ALA A 96 9.23 -13.70 -6.22
N ALA A 97 10.07 -14.74 -6.38
CA ALA A 97 10.04 -15.60 -7.55
C ALA A 97 8.96 -16.70 -7.52
N HIS A 98 8.26 -16.86 -6.40
CA HIS A 98 7.26 -17.91 -6.22
C HIS A 98 5.92 -17.36 -5.80
N THR A 99 4.92 -17.48 -6.67
CA THR A 99 3.55 -17.00 -6.44
C THR A 99 2.84 -17.69 -5.27
N THR A 100 3.29 -18.88 -4.88
CA THR A 100 2.73 -19.67 -3.76
C THR A 100 3.48 -19.45 -2.45
N SER A 101 4.49 -18.57 -2.41
CA SER A 101 5.23 -18.30 -1.18
C SER A 101 4.35 -17.58 -0.15
N GLY A 102 4.66 -17.78 1.14
CA GLY A 102 4.00 -17.06 2.23
C GLY A 102 4.17 -15.55 2.13
N LEU A 103 3.34 -14.82 2.86
CA LEU A 103 3.41 -13.37 2.93
C LEU A 103 4.06 -12.92 4.24
N LEU A 104 4.80 -11.82 4.19
CA LEU A 104 5.49 -11.22 5.32
C LEU A 104 5.12 -9.73 5.41
N LEU A 105 4.93 -9.25 6.64
CA LEU A 105 4.67 -7.85 6.93
C LEU A 105 5.99 -7.08 7.03
N TYR A 106 6.13 -6.01 6.26
CA TYR A 106 7.27 -5.10 6.30
C TYR A 106 6.93 -3.76 6.95
N ARG A 107 5.69 -3.27 6.79
CA ARG A 107 5.15 -2.08 7.45
C ARG A 107 3.74 -2.35 7.93
N GLY A 108 3.36 -1.70 9.01
CA GLY A 108 2.09 -1.86 9.69
C GLY A 108 2.24 -2.38 11.12
N MET A 109 1.16 -2.51 11.84
CA MET A 109 1.20 -2.98 13.22
C MET A 109 1.48 -4.48 13.29
N ALA A 110 2.56 -4.86 13.98
CA ALA A 110 3.06 -6.24 14.05
C ALA A 110 2.02 -7.22 14.61
N ASP A 111 1.21 -6.78 15.56
CA ASP A 111 0.21 -7.63 16.21
C ASP A 111 -0.93 -7.97 15.26
N ILE A 112 -1.31 -7.06 14.38
CA ILE A 112 -2.26 -7.33 13.28
C ILE A 112 -1.70 -8.45 12.40
N GLY A 113 -0.46 -8.31 11.94
CA GLY A 113 0.17 -9.34 11.12
C GLY A 113 0.17 -10.71 11.78
N ARG A 114 0.50 -10.79 13.08
CA ARG A 114 0.50 -12.06 13.84
C ARG A 114 -0.89 -12.68 13.96
N ARG A 115 -1.94 -11.86 14.16
CA ARG A 115 -3.32 -12.35 14.24
C ARG A 115 -3.81 -12.95 12.92
N HIS A 116 -3.25 -12.51 11.78
CA HIS A 116 -3.67 -12.91 10.43
C HIS A 116 -2.64 -13.77 9.69
N ASP A 117 -1.71 -14.40 10.39
CA ASP A 117 -0.67 -15.28 9.83
C ASP A 117 0.26 -14.60 8.80
N VAL A 118 0.37 -13.26 8.86
CA VAL A 118 1.30 -12.46 8.08
C VAL A 118 2.42 -12.00 8.99
N MET A 119 3.41 -12.85 9.20
CA MET A 119 4.45 -12.63 10.21
C MET A 119 5.32 -11.41 9.87
N PRO A 120 5.64 -10.58 10.86
CA PRO A 120 6.57 -9.46 10.66
C PRO A 120 7.93 -9.95 10.18
N HIS A 121 8.44 -9.34 9.12
CA HIS A 121 9.80 -9.60 8.63
C HIS A 121 10.84 -9.03 9.62
N ARG A 122 12.06 -9.59 9.65
CA ARG A 122 13.15 -9.12 10.53
C ARG A 122 13.51 -7.63 10.39
N LYS A 123 13.19 -7.03 9.24
CA LYS A 123 13.39 -5.60 8.93
C LYS A 123 12.06 -4.83 8.95
N TRP A 124 11.11 -5.33 9.71
CA TRP A 124 9.84 -4.69 9.92
C TRP A 124 10.00 -3.33 10.63
N ALA A 125 9.13 -2.41 10.28
CA ALA A 125 8.89 -1.17 11.03
C ALA A 125 7.38 -0.89 11.08
N GLN A 126 6.94 -0.12 12.06
CA GLN A 126 5.51 0.16 12.22
C GLN A 126 5.00 1.12 11.13
N GLU A 127 5.77 2.15 10.81
CA GLU A 127 5.39 3.18 9.84
C GLU A 127 6.36 3.22 8.66
N PHE A 128 5.91 3.85 7.58
CA PHE A 128 6.76 4.19 6.44
C PHE A 128 7.59 5.43 6.76
N ASP A 129 8.85 5.39 6.43
CA ASP A 129 9.70 6.59 6.31
C ASP A 129 9.77 6.97 4.83
N LEU A 130 9.00 7.98 4.44
CA LEU A 130 8.95 8.42 3.04
C LEU A 130 10.17 9.25 2.62
N SER A 131 11.05 9.62 3.55
CA SER A 131 12.34 10.21 3.22
C SER A 131 13.24 9.24 2.43
N GLU A 132 13.02 7.94 2.61
CA GLU A 132 13.67 6.89 1.85
C GLU A 132 13.17 6.77 0.39
N PHE A 133 12.06 7.44 0.04
CA PHE A 133 11.46 7.44 -1.30
C PHE A 133 11.40 8.86 -1.89
N PRO A 134 12.52 9.38 -2.43
CA PRO A 134 12.54 10.72 -2.99
C PRO A 134 11.47 10.92 -4.06
N GLY A 135 10.65 11.96 -3.89
CA GLY A 135 9.57 12.29 -4.81
C GLY A 135 8.22 11.65 -4.51
N PHE A 136 8.10 10.82 -3.47
CA PHE A 136 6.82 10.21 -3.09
C PHE A 136 5.79 11.26 -2.62
N THR A 137 6.23 12.29 -1.90
CA THR A 137 5.39 13.44 -1.51
C THR A 137 4.73 14.13 -2.70
N ARG A 138 5.42 14.22 -3.84
CA ARG A 138 4.81 14.75 -5.08
C ARG A 138 3.64 13.91 -5.59
N TYR A 139 3.62 12.62 -5.32
CA TYR A 139 2.51 11.76 -5.72
C TYR A 139 1.28 12.01 -4.86
N LEU A 140 1.47 12.22 -3.55
CA LEU A 140 0.39 12.58 -2.63
C LEU A 140 -0.19 13.97 -2.98
N GLU A 141 0.67 14.97 -3.21
CA GLU A 141 0.27 16.34 -3.56
C GLU A 141 -0.43 16.43 -4.92
N SER A 142 -0.11 15.54 -5.85
CA SER A 142 -0.68 15.51 -7.20
C SER A 142 -1.85 14.54 -7.36
N ALA A 143 -2.29 13.89 -6.29
CA ALA A 143 -3.41 12.96 -6.32
C ALA A 143 -4.70 13.72 -6.66
N SER A 144 -5.32 13.33 -7.78
CA SER A 144 -6.59 13.88 -8.24
C SER A 144 -7.34 12.83 -9.06
N ALA A 145 -8.67 12.89 -9.04
CA ALA A 145 -9.47 12.05 -9.93
C ALA A 145 -9.30 12.47 -11.41
N PRO A 146 -9.41 11.54 -12.36
CA PRO A 146 -9.63 10.10 -12.20
C PRO A 146 -8.31 9.34 -11.90
N ILE A 147 -8.45 8.23 -11.20
CA ILE A 147 -7.34 7.36 -10.77
C ILE A 147 -6.43 6.96 -11.95
N GLU A 148 -7.01 6.63 -13.10
CA GLU A 148 -6.29 6.15 -14.28
C GLU A 148 -5.27 7.17 -14.82
N ARG A 149 -5.50 8.45 -14.58
CA ARG A 149 -4.58 9.53 -14.98
C ARG A 149 -3.49 9.80 -13.95
N ASN A 150 -3.63 9.27 -12.75
CA ASN A 150 -2.73 9.50 -11.63
C ASN A 150 -1.90 8.26 -11.26
N CYS A 151 -1.94 7.22 -12.09
CA CYS A 151 -1.01 6.11 -11.97
C CYS A 151 0.42 6.56 -12.25
N ARG A 152 1.36 6.12 -11.41
CA ARG A 152 2.79 6.44 -11.54
C ARG A 152 3.62 5.17 -11.46
N THR A 153 4.70 5.18 -12.24
CA THR A 153 5.71 4.12 -12.22
C THR A 153 7.03 4.74 -11.76
N THR A 154 7.69 4.11 -10.81
CA THR A 154 9.03 4.52 -10.44
C THR A 154 10.06 3.93 -11.39
N PRO A 155 11.25 4.54 -11.51
CA PRO A 155 12.42 3.82 -12.00
C PRO A 155 12.70 2.59 -11.13
N LEU A 156 13.56 1.70 -11.63
CA LEU A 156 14.03 0.56 -10.82
C LEU A 156 14.79 1.09 -9.60
N LEU A 157 14.25 0.84 -8.42
CA LEU A 157 14.81 1.30 -7.14
C LEU A 157 15.11 0.12 -6.22
N THR A 158 15.96 0.34 -5.24
CA THR A 158 16.18 -0.64 -4.16
C THR A 158 15.16 -0.34 -3.06
N LEU A 159 14.40 -1.36 -2.67
CA LEU A 159 13.41 -1.21 -1.61
C LEU A 159 14.09 -0.94 -0.26
N PRO A 160 13.56 -0.01 0.53
CA PRO A 160 14.10 0.30 1.86
C PRO A 160 14.26 -0.96 2.71
N ASN A 161 15.36 -1.02 3.44
CA ASN A 161 15.69 -2.14 4.33
C ASN A 161 15.77 -3.52 3.65
N THR A 162 15.80 -3.58 2.33
CA THR A 162 16.01 -4.82 1.58
C THR A 162 17.16 -4.67 0.59
N SER A 163 17.62 -5.77 0.01
CA SER A 163 18.52 -5.75 -1.15
C SER A 163 17.77 -5.94 -2.47
N GLU A 164 16.45 -5.98 -2.40
CA GLU A 164 15.61 -6.23 -3.56
C GLU A 164 15.44 -4.98 -4.40
N ARG A 165 15.47 -5.17 -5.69
CA ARG A 165 15.20 -4.10 -6.66
C ARG A 165 13.80 -4.29 -7.23
N ALA A 166 13.02 -3.22 -7.23
CA ALA A 166 11.63 -3.25 -7.69
C ALA A 166 11.28 -2.01 -8.51
N ILE A 167 10.26 -2.13 -9.29
CA ILE A 167 9.51 -1.02 -9.88
C ILE A 167 8.22 -0.93 -9.08
N LEU A 168 7.89 0.25 -8.57
CA LEU A 168 6.63 0.49 -7.91
C LEU A 168 5.63 1.05 -8.91
N LEU A 169 4.44 0.49 -8.91
CA LEU A 169 3.26 1.00 -9.59
C LEU A 169 2.36 1.59 -8.52
N THR A 170 2.08 2.89 -8.58
CA THR A 170 1.32 3.58 -7.55
C THR A 170 0.07 4.23 -8.13
N VAL A 171 -1.00 4.18 -7.38
CA VAL A 171 -2.24 4.88 -7.66
C VAL A 171 -2.69 5.59 -6.38
N PRO A 172 -3.28 6.81 -6.48
CA PRO A 172 -3.92 7.42 -5.33
C PRO A 172 -5.18 6.63 -4.98
N MET A 173 -5.47 6.52 -3.69
CA MET A 173 -6.78 6.10 -3.20
C MET A 173 -7.59 7.36 -2.92
N LEU A 174 -8.81 7.41 -3.44
CA LEU A 174 -9.65 8.60 -3.36
C LEU A 174 -10.96 8.27 -2.66
N GLY A 175 -11.35 9.12 -1.73
CA GLY A 175 -12.68 9.12 -1.16
C GLY A 175 -13.76 9.55 -2.17
N THR A 176 -15.00 9.40 -1.79
CA THR A 176 -16.16 9.78 -2.63
C THR A 176 -16.21 11.28 -2.94
N ASP A 177 -15.59 12.10 -2.10
CA ASP A 177 -15.44 13.56 -2.26
C ASP A 177 -14.20 13.95 -3.10
N GLY A 178 -13.42 12.98 -3.55
CA GLY A 178 -12.18 13.19 -4.28
C GLY A 178 -10.95 13.50 -3.42
N THR A 179 -11.08 13.42 -2.09
CA THR A 179 -9.94 13.58 -1.17
C THR A 179 -9.03 12.35 -1.26
N ALA A 180 -7.72 12.55 -1.32
CA ALA A 180 -6.77 11.44 -1.27
C ALA A 180 -6.65 10.89 0.16
N TYR A 181 -6.64 9.57 0.26
CA TYR A 181 -6.46 8.82 1.51
C TYR A 181 -5.00 8.67 1.87
#